data_ee5a0a209154317ab8ef3768adbfc9bb
#
_entry.id   ee5a0a209154317ab8ef3768adbfc9bb
#
_cell.length_a   1.000
_cell.length_b   1.000
_cell.length_c   1.000
_cell.angle_alpha   90.00
_cell.angle_beta   90.00
_cell.angle_gamma   90.00
#
_symmetry.space_group_name_H-M   'P 1'
#
loop_
_entity.id
_entity.type
_entity.pdbx_description
1 polymer ?
#
loop_
_entity_poly.entity_id
_entity_poly.type
_entity_poly.pdbx_seq_one_letter_code
_entity_poly.pdbx_strand_id
1 'polypeptide(L)'
;EIARRVDFLSVGTNDLTQYLLAVDRNNPRVANLYHSCHPSVLRALWSIVEGAKGEDTPISVCGEMAGDPIGAVLLIALGFRVLSMSATNLLKVKAILRQVSMTEAEQLLEEVMVMPDAQAVLMHMEKALKKPGVSGLFSRSNFH
;
A
#
# COMPACT_ATOMS: atom_id res chain seq x y z
N GLU A 1 17.45 -6.70 -11.84
CA GLU A 1 18.04 -8.01 -12.19
C GLU A 1 16.98 -9.10 -12.34
N ILE A 2 16.04 -9.28 -11.36
CA ILE A 2 14.94 -10.27 -11.47
C ILE A 2 14.01 -9.89 -12.63
N ALA A 3 13.61 -8.64 -12.73
CA ALA A 3 12.70 -8.14 -13.76
C ALA A 3 13.10 -8.51 -15.18
N ARG A 4 14.41 -8.56 -15.49
CA ARG A 4 14.95 -8.97 -16.80
C ARG A 4 14.71 -10.44 -17.17
N ARG A 5 14.36 -11.27 -16.18
CA ARG A 5 14.35 -12.74 -16.34
C ARG A 5 12.96 -13.34 -16.22
N VAL A 6 11.94 -12.50 -16.08
CA VAL A 6 10.55 -12.93 -15.87
C VAL A 6 9.61 -12.15 -16.76
N ASP A 7 8.48 -12.74 -17.09
CA ASP A 7 7.45 -12.12 -17.93
C ASP A 7 6.56 -11.16 -17.15
N PHE A 8 6.48 -11.31 -15.82
CA PHE A 8 5.76 -10.42 -14.92
C PHE A 8 6.24 -10.58 -13.47
N LEU A 9 5.91 -9.60 -12.63
CA LEU A 9 6.14 -9.63 -11.19
C LEU A 9 4.82 -9.54 -10.43
N SER A 10 4.70 -10.30 -9.33
CA SER A 10 3.62 -10.16 -8.38
C SER A 10 4.19 -9.98 -6.97
N VAL A 11 3.88 -8.83 -6.35
CA VAL A 11 4.43 -8.46 -5.05
C VAL A 11 3.45 -8.85 -3.94
N GLY A 12 3.88 -9.77 -3.06
CA GLY A 12 3.15 -10.15 -1.85
C GLY A 12 3.46 -9.17 -0.71
N THR A 13 2.59 -8.19 -0.45
CA THR A 13 2.85 -7.14 0.54
C THR A 13 2.93 -7.68 1.96
N ASN A 14 2.20 -8.76 2.28
CA ASN A 14 2.22 -9.33 3.61
C ASN A 14 3.60 -9.90 3.97
N ASP A 15 4.17 -10.70 3.07
CA ASP A 15 5.48 -11.31 3.28
C ASP A 15 6.59 -10.26 3.23
N LEU A 16 6.50 -9.33 2.26
CA LEU A 16 7.44 -8.21 2.17
C LEU A 16 7.50 -7.42 3.48
N THR A 17 6.35 -7.05 4.03
CA THR A 17 6.26 -6.30 5.29
C THR A 17 6.87 -7.09 6.45
N GLN A 18 6.50 -8.37 6.56
CA GLN A 18 6.95 -9.25 7.63
C GLN A 18 8.48 -9.41 7.64
N TYR A 19 9.07 -9.68 6.49
CA TYR A 19 10.52 -9.84 6.37
C TYR A 19 11.27 -8.52 6.52
N LEU A 20 10.76 -7.44 5.93
CA LEU A 20 11.43 -6.14 5.98
C LEU A 20 11.46 -5.54 7.39
N LEU A 21 10.36 -5.68 8.13
CA LEU A 21 10.27 -5.20 9.51
C LEU A 21 10.77 -6.22 10.54
N ALA A 22 11.12 -7.44 10.10
CA ALA A 22 11.51 -8.56 10.96
C ALA A 22 10.44 -8.88 12.02
N VAL A 23 9.16 -8.84 11.64
CA VAL A 23 8.01 -9.01 12.53
C VAL A 23 7.13 -10.16 12.03
N ASP A 24 6.88 -11.15 12.89
CA ASP A 24 5.87 -12.18 12.64
C ASP A 24 4.47 -11.64 13.02
N ARG A 25 3.62 -11.43 12.03
CA ARG A 25 2.24 -10.96 12.22
C ARG A 25 1.36 -11.91 13.04
N ASN A 26 1.73 -13.20 13.11
CA ASN A 26 1.01 -14.20 13.88
C ASN A 26 1.48 -14.29 15.35
N ASN A 27 2.58 -13.62 15.70
CA ASN A 27 3.09 -13.59 17.06
C ASN A 27 2.48 -12.39 17.82
N PRO A 28 1.58 -12.63 18.81
CA PRO A 28 0.85 -11.55 19.50
C PRO A 28 1.77 -10.58 20.27
N ARG A 29 3.01 -10.97 20.56
CA ARG A 29 3.98 -10.10 21.26
C ARG A 29 4.53 -8.99 20.38
N VAL A 30 4.54 -9.17 19.07
CA VAL A 30 5.16 -8.25 18.12
C VAL A 30 4.24 -7.87 16.96
N ALA A 31 3.06 -8.47 16.86
CA ALA A 31 2.10 -8.18 15.78
C ALA A 31 1.72 -6.70 15.67
N ASN A 32 1.76 -5.97 16.78
CA ASN A 32 1.53 -4.52 16.80
C ASN A 32 2.61 -3.70 16.09
N LEU A 33 3.74 -4.30 15.76
CA LEU A 33 4.81 -3.68 14.99
C LEU A 33 4.68 -3.95 13.48
N TYR A 34 3.76 -4.84 13.10
CA TYR A 34 3.46 -5.13 11.70
C TYR A 34 2.56 -4.04 11.11
N HIS A 35 3.12 -3.24 10.21
CA HIS A 35 2.38 -2.17 9.53
C HIS A 35 2.76 -2.09 8.05
N SER A 36 1.86 -2.48 7.16
CA SER A 36 2.09 -2.45 5.71
C SER A 36 2.29 -1.04 5.14
N CYS A 37 1.79 0.00 5.83
CA CYS A 37 2.02 1.40 5.47
C CYS A 37 3.28 2.00 6.14
N HIS A 38 4.16 1.19 6.73
CA HIS A 38 5.42 1.70 7.28
C HIS A 38 6.28 2.32 6.17
N PRO A 39 6.91 3.51 6.40
CA PRO A 39 7.68 4.20 5.37
C PRO A 39 8.78 3.34 4.73
N SER A 40 9.39 2.43 5.49
CA SER A 40 10.37 1.48 4.95
C SER A 40 9.75 0.50 3.95
N VAL A 41 8.50 0.08 4.19
CA VAL A 41 7.76 -0.80 3.26
C VAL A 41 7.42 -0.03 1.99
N LEU A 42 6.95 1.23 2.11
CA LEU A 42 6.65 2.09 0.97
C LEU A 42 7.89 2.34 0.11
N ARG A 43 9.05 2.59 0.74
CA ARG A 43 10.33 2.76 0.02
C ARG A 43 10.76 1.48 -0.70
N ALA A 44 10.57 0.32 -0.08
CA ALA A 44 10.86 -0.96 -0.73
C ALA A 44 9.94 -1.21 -1.93
N LEU A 45 8.64 -0.95 -1.80
CA LEU A 45 7.67 -1.05 -2.89
C LEU A 45 8.00 -0.09 -4.03
N TRP A 46 8.39 1.14 -3.71
CA TRP A 46 8.85 2.12 -4.71
C TRP A 46 10.06 1.61 -5.49
N SER A 47 11.07 1.08 -4.80
CA SER A 47 12.27 0.52 -5.43
C SER A 47 11.94 -0.67 -6.35
N ILE A 48 10.97 -1.52 -5.97
CA ILE A 48 10.52 -2.65 -6.78
C ILE A 48 9.83 -2.14 -8.06
N VAL A 49 8.95 -1.15 -7.93
CA VAL A 49 8.24 -0.56 -9.09
C VAL A 49 9.23 0.09 -10.06
N GLU A 50 10.18 0.87 -9.56
CA GLU A 50 11.20 1.50 -10.40
C GLU A 50 12.08 0.45 -11.11
N GLY A 51 12.42 -0.63 -10.41
CA GLY A 51 13.15 -1.75 -11.02
C GLY A 51 12.36 -2.50 -12.10
N ALA A 52 11.03 -2.61 -11.95
CA ALA A 52 10.15 -3.20 -12.96
C ALA A 52 9.99 -2.28 -14.18
N LYS A 53 9.77 -0.98 -13.96
CA LYS A 53 9.67 0.03 -15.00
C LYS A 53 10.93 0.10 -15.87
N GLY A 54 12.10 0.04 -15.24
CA GLY A 54 13.39 0.10 -15.96
C GLY A 54 13.61 -1.06 -16.92
N GLU A 55 12.85 -2.15 -16.79
CA GLU A 55 12.94 -3.34 -17.65
C GLU A 55 11.64 -3.59 -18.43
N ASP A 56 10.67 -2.67 -18.37
CA ASP A 56 9.34 -2.78 -18.99
C ASP A 56 8.58 -4.07 -18.56
N THR A 57 8.81 -4.53 -17.32
CA THR A 57 8.24 -5.76 -16.80
C THR A 57 6.90 -5.45 -16.11
N PRO A 58 5.79 -6.08 -16.54
CA PRO A 58 4.49 -5.91 -15.87
C PRO A 58 4.55 -6.26 -14.39
N ILE A 59 3.94 -5.42 -13.56
CA ILE A 59 3.94 -5.61 -12.11
C ILE A 59 2.53 -5.54 -11.53
N SER A 60 2.22 -6.49 -10.65
CA SER A 60 1.00 -6.54 -9.86
C SER A 60 1.31 -6.60 -8.37
N VAL A 61 0.31 -6.35 -7.54
CA VAL A 61 0.44 -6.45 -6.09
C VAL A 61 -0.72 -7.26 -5.52
N CYS A 62 -0.44 -8.08 -4.53
CA CYS A 62 -1.42 -8.81 -3.73
C CYS A 62 -1.12 -8.67 -2.24
N GLY A 63 -2.07 -9.11 -1.40
CA GLY A 63 -2.00 -8.99 0.04
C GLY A 63 -3.02 -8.00 0.60
N GLU A 64 -3.04 -7.86 1.90
CA GLU A 64 -4.07 -7.08 2.62
C GLU A 64 -4.01 -5.58 2.28
N MET A 65 -2.81 -5.05 2.05
CA MET A 65 -2.61 -3.66 1.66
C MET A 65 -3.36 -3.28 0.36
N ALA A 66 -3.44 -4.22 -0.60
CA ALA A 66 -4.16 -3.99 -1.86
C ALA A 66 -5.68 -3.85 -1.66
N GLY A 67 -6.23 -4.49 -0.62
CA GLY A 67 -7.64 -4.44 -0.25
C GLY A 67 -7.99 -3.36 0.77
N ASP A 68 -7.02 -2.63 1.27
CA ASP A 68 -7.21 -1.50 2.17
C ASP A 68 -7.34 -0.18 1.39
N PRO A 69 -8.32 0.68 1.70
CA PRO A 69 -8.51 1.94 0.98
C PRO A 69 -7.29 2.87 0.97
N ILE A 70 -6.61 3.04 2.11
CA ILE A 70 -5.39 3.86 2.23
C ILE A 70 -4.25 3.20 1.47
N GLY A 71 -4.05 1.89 1.72
CA GLY A 71 -3.04 1.10 1.02
C GLY A 71 -3.19 1.17 -0.49
N ALA A 72 -4.42 1.04 -1.00
CA ALA A 72 -4.70 1.10 -2.44
C ALA A 72 -4.34 2.47 -3.04
N VAL A 73 -4.63 3.59 -2.37
CA VAL A 73 -4.22 4.92 -2.84
C VAL A 73 -2.70 5.02 -2.92
N LEU A 74 -1.99 4.58 -1.88
CA LEU A 74 -0.52 4.59 -1.87
C LEU A 74 0.08 3.67 -2.95
N LEU A 75 -0.49 2.50 -3.16
CA LEU A 75 -0.04 1.56 -4.21
C LEU A 75 -0.22 2.12 -5.62
N ILE A 76 -1.36 2.77 -5.90
CA ILE A 76 -1.58 3.44 -7.20
C ILE A 76 -0.58 4.59 -7.39
N ALA A 77 -0.35 5.40 -6.35
CA ALA A 77 0.64 6.48 -6.38
C ALA A 77 2.06 5.96 -6.62
N LEU A 78 2.43 4.83 -6.01
CA LEU A 78 3.71 4.14 -6.24
C LEU A 78 3.88 3.65 -7.68
N GLY A 79 2.79 3.49 -8.43
CA GLY A 79 2.84 3.05 -9.83
C GLY A 79 2.27 1.66 -10.10
N PHE A 80 1.73 0.96 -9.10
CA PHE A 80 1.00 -0.27 -9.36
C PHE A 80 -0.29 0.02 -10.15
N ARG A 81 -0.63 -0.84 -11.10
CA ARG A 81 -1.85 -0.72 -11.92
C ARG A 81 -2.76 -1.94 -11.82
N VAL A 82 -2.25 -3.02 -11.23
CA VAL A 82 -3.00 -4.26 -10.99
C VAL A 82 -2.92 -4.60 -9.50
N LEU A 83 -4.07 -4.50 -8.82
CA LEU A 83 -4.23 -4.80 -7.39
C LEU A 83 -5.15 -6.02 -7.23
N SER A 84 -4.64 -7.10 -6.66
CA SER A 84 -5.42 -8.31 -6.35
C SER A 84 -5.93 -8.25 -4.91
N MET A 85 -7.23 -8.40 -4.73
CA MET A 85 -7.88 -8.32 -3.43
C MET A 85 -9.12 -9.22 -3.36
N SER A 86 -9.67 -9.41 -2.16
CA SER A 86 -10.94 -10.09 -1.99
C SER A 86 -12.11 -9.29 -2.59
N ALA A 87 -13.14 -9.98 -3.06
CA ALA A 87 -14.34 -9.35 -3.62
C ALA A 87 -15.03 -8.38 -2.63
N THR A 88 -14.94 -8.68 -1.33
CA THR A 88 -15.52 -7.85 -0.26
C THR A 88 -14.88 -6.47 -0.15
N ASN A 89 -13.59 -6.35 -0.50
CA ASN A 89 -12.84 -5.10 -0.44
C ASN A 89 -12.95 -4.27 -1.72
N LEU A 90 -13.27 -4.92 -2.84
CA LEU A 90 -13.26 -4.28 -4.16
C LEU A 90 -14.11 -3.00 -4.23
N LEU A 91 -15.32 -3.02 -3.68
CA LEU A 91 -16.22 -1.86 -3.71
C LEU A 91 -15.69 -0.70 -2.87
N LYS A 92 -15.09 -0.99 -1.72
CA LYS A 92 -14.49 0.03 -0.84
C LYS A 92 -13.29 0.71 -1.53
N VAL A 93 -12.39 -0.10 -2.07
CA VAL A 93 -11.21 0.39 -2.80
C VAL A 93 -11.64 1.20 -4.03
N LYS A 94 -12.59 0.69 -4.81
CA LYS A 94 -13.11 1.42 -5.97
C LYS A 94 -13.75 2.76 -5.59
N ALA A 95 -14.46 2.81 -4.46
CA ALA A 95 -15.11 4.04 -3.99
C ALA A 95 -14.07 5.13 -3.66
N ILE A 96 -12.98 4.79 -2.96
CA ILE A 96 -11.94 5.76 -2.63
C ILE A 96 -11.13 6.20 -3.86
N LEU A 97 -10.73 5.26 -4.71
CA LEU A 97 -9.92 5.56 -5.89
C LEU A 97 -10.66 6.47 -6.89
N ARG A 98 -11.99 6.46 -6.91
CA ARG A 98 -12.79 7.39 -7.74
C ARG A 98 -12.85 8.80 -7.21
N GLN A 99 -12.41 9.06 -5.98
CA GLN A 99 -12.48 10.39 -5.33
C GLN A 99 -11.11 11.05 -5.20
N VAL A 100 -10.05 10.34 -5.54
CA VAL A 100 -8.68 10.83 -5.44
C VAL A 100 -8.10 10.92 -6.85
N SER A 101 -7.58 12.09 -7.22
CA SER A 101 -6.83 12.23 -8.47
C SER A 101 -5.43 11.63 -8.34
N MET A 102 -4.81 11.28 -9.48
CA MET A 102 -3.41 10.81 -9.48
C MET A 102 -2.47 11.84 -8.85
N THR A 103 -2.60 13.11 -9.21
CA THR A 103 -1.77 14.19 -8.66
C THR A 103 -1.90 14.27 -7.14
N GLU A 104 -3.13 14.18 -6.61
CA GLU A 104 -3.36 14.16 -5.16
C GLU A 104 -2.74 12.93 -4.49
N ALA A 105 -2.88 11.74 -5.10
CA ALA A 105 -2.28 10.52 -4.59
C ALA A 105 -0.74 10.57 -4.56
N GLU A 106 -0.13 11.11 -5.61
CA GLU A 106 1.33 11.29 -5.72
C GLU A 106 1.85 12.30 -4.68
N GLN A 107 1.16 13.43 -4.48
CA GLN A 107 1.49 14.39 -3.42
C GLN A 107 1.42 13.76 -2.03
N LEU A 108 0.36 13.01 -1.74
CA LEU A 108 0.23 12.28 -0.47
C LEU A 108 1.36 11.26 -0.29
N LEU A 109 1.75 10.56 -1.34
CA LEU A 109 2.88 9.63 -1.29
C LEU A 109 4.18 10.35 -0.93
N GLU A 110 4.50 11.47 -1.56
CA GLU A 110 5.69 12.26 -1.26
C GLU A 110 5.72 12.68 0.22
N GLU A 111 4.58 13.14 0.75
CA GLU A 111 4.45 13.55 2.14
C GLU A 111 4.69 12.39 3.13
N VAL A 112 4.11 11.21 2.85
CA VAL A 112 4.25 10.06 3.77
C VAL A 112 5.60 9.35 3.68
N MET A 113 6.32 9.47 2.57
CA MET A 113 7.64 8.85 2.38
C MET A 113 8.72 9.39 3.34
N VAL A 114 8.52 10.61 3.89
CA VAL A 114 9.45 11.26 4.84
C VAL A 114 8.98 11.16 6.29
N MET A 115 7.82 10.54 6.54
CA MET A 115 7.29 10.38 7.90
C MET A 115 8.09 9.37 8.72
N PRO A 116 8.08 9.49 10.06
CA PRO A 116 8.91 8.65 10.92
C PRO A 116 8.41 7.21 11.07
N ASP A 117 7.10 6.99 11.03
CA ASP A 117 6.48 5.70 11.33
C ASP A 117 5.11 5.50 10.64
N ALA A 118 4.58 4.31 10.75
CA ALA A 118 3.31 3.93 10.13
C ALA A 118 2.10 4.66 10.76
N GLN A 119 2.16 5.00 12.03
CA GLN A 119 1.05 5.69 12.69
C GLN A 119 0.90 7.12 12.16
N ALA A 120 2.02 7.82 11.98
CA ALA A 120 2.03 9.15 11.36
C ALA A 120 1.47 9.09 9.94
N VAL A 121 1.88 8.09 9.14
CA VAL A 121 1.35 7.85 7.78
C VAL A 121 -0.16 7.66 7.81
N LEU A 122 -0.66 6.75 8.63
CA LEU A 122 -2.09 6.44 8.70
C LEU A 122 -2.92 7.65 9.12
N MET A 123 -2.52 8.35 10.16
CA MET A 123 -3.21 9.57 10.64
C MET A 123 -3.26 10.65 9.55
N HIS A 124 -2.17 10.84 8.82
CA HIS A 124 -2.09 11.80 7.73
C HIS A 124 -3.03 11.42 6.59
N MET A 125 -2.96 10.16 6.13
CA MET A 125 -3.79 9.65 5.05
C MET A 125 -5.29 9.67 5.41
N GLU A 126 -5.66 9.26 6.62
CA GLU A 126 -7.04 9.33 7.10
C GLU A 126 -7.58 10.76 7.06
N LYS A 127 -6.78 11.73 7.51
CA LYS A 127 -7.15 13.14 7.49
C LYS A 127 -7.33 13.67 6.06
N ALA A 128 -6.40 13.35 5.17
CA ALA A 128 -6.40 13.81 3.78
C ALA A 128 -7.55 13.19 2.97
N LEU A 129 -7.84 11.90 3.19
CA LEU A 129 -8.86 11.16 2.45
C LEU A 129 -10.28 11.28 3.05
N LYS A 130 -10.45 12.02 4.14
CA LYS A 130 -11.73 12.21 4.82
C LYS A 130 -12.64 13.17 4.02
N LYS A 131 -13.22 12.65 2.93
CA LYS A 131 -14.15 13.39 2.05
C LYS A 131 -15.60 12.97 2.32
N PRO A 132 -16.61 13.85 2.03
CA PRO A 132 -18.01 13.46 2.10
C PRO A 132 -18.28 12.21 1.22
N GLY A 133 -18.93 11.20 1.81
CA GLY A 133 -19.26 9.94 1.12
C GLY A 133 -18.26 8.79 1.31
N VAL A 134 -17.07 9.03 1.88
CA VAL A 134 -16.08 7.96 2.18
C VAL A 134 -15.68 7.88 3.64
N SER A 135 -16.14 8.78 4.49
CA SER A 135 -15.81 8.80 5.91
C SER A 135 -16.14 7.49 6.66
N GLY A 136 -17.14 6.73 6.19
CA GLY A 136 -17.48 5.40 6.71
C GLY A 136 -16.55 4.28 6.27
N LEU A 137 -15.69 4.48 5.27
CA LEU A 137 -14.77 3.45 4.77
C LEU A 137 -13.54 3.29 5.66
N PHE A 138 -13.23 4.31 6.48
CA PHE A 138 -12.08 4.34 7.40
C PHE A 138 -12.44 3.90 8.83
N SER A 139 -13.70 3.48 9.08
CA SER A 139 -14.06 2.97 10.40
C SER A 139 -13.33 1.66 10.66
N ARG A 140 -12.23 1.76 11.42
CA ARG A 140 -11.36 0.68 11.90
C ARG A 140 -10.88 -0.24 10.77
N SER A 141 -9.92 0.21 9.98
CA SER A 141 -8.97 -0.70 9.35
C SER A 141 -8.23 -1.41 10.49
N ASN A 142 -8.61 -2.66 10.73
CA ASN A 142 -7.90 -3.55 11.63
C ASN A 142 -6.55 -3.87 10.96
N PHE A 143 -5.58 -2.98 11.11
CA PHE A 143 -4.18 -3.33 10.94
C PHE A 143 -3.75 -4.12 12.19
N HIS A 144 -4.20 -5.35 12.25
CA HIS A 144 -3.69 -6.36 13.17
C HIS A 144 -2.92 -7.37 12.34
#